data_390fdc6924f806034fc06c9761f4f91e
#
_entry.id   390fdc6924f806034fc06c9761f4f91e
#
_cell.length_a   1.000
_cell.length_b   1.000
_cell.length_c   1.000
_cell.angle_alpha   90.00
_cell.angle_beta   90.00
_cell.angle_gamma   90.00
#
_symmetry.space_group_name_H-M   'P 1'
#
loop_
_entity.id
_entity.type
_entity.pdbx_description
1 polymer ?
#
loop_
_entity_poly.entity_id
_entity_poly.type
_entity_poly.pdbx_seq_one_letter_code
_entity_poly.pdbx_strand_id
1 'polypeptide(L)'
;MSTIKVIEYVTYMYLRSMSFNQVNAILRAFYERDVFTKPQLIGHIEQLADRIPDHQAISRWLKPERSGYYALDGTWLKYRGQDIVLLIIFDVETLDTVAYHVADDETEESYTALINLAWPDISVGIKGLFGDGDLGLIATLKKICPEVPFQLCVFHKYARVGQLIPFRYSKSTLDREIKERVEKVLFADSKNAATNALHELEVFARKNQGYGKLNKVIEVLHYNFELLLTHFDHPEMSPYNNVLEGFNAVIKRRTWLMKGFKKDINIDRWIKLLLLDWRFHVLKESSFANRRGKMPLELAGVKLPQIYNWLTFVRKNYRKKH
;
A
#
# COMPACT_ATOMS: atom_id res chain seq x y z
N MET A 1 23.87 -0.88 -29.14
CA MET A 1 23.47 -1.17 -27.72
C MET A 1 23.18 -2.66 -27.64
N SER A 2 23.64 -3.39 -26.62
CA SER A 2 23.33 -4.84 -26.51
C SER A 2 21.87 -5.09 -26.24
N THR A 3 21.31 -6.19 -26.71
CA THR A 3 19.88 -6.57 -26.51
C THR A 3 19.48 -6.55 -25.03
N ILE A 4 20.38 -6.99 -24.14
CA ILE A 4 20.15 -6.97 -22.69
C ILE A 4 19.91 -5.54 -22.15
N LYS A 5 20.68 -4.54 -22.63
CA LYS A 5 20.45 -3.13 -22.21
C LYS A 5 19.10 -2.61 -22.68
N VAL A 6 18.68 -2.98 -23.89
CA VAL A 6 17.36 -2.58 -24.42
C VAL A 6 16.24 -3.13 -23.57
N ILE A 7 16.28 -4.41 -23.20
CA ILE A 7 15.27 -5.06 -22.33
C ILE A 7 15.17 -4.38 -20.97
N GLU A 8 16.30 -4.03 -20.36
CA GLU A 8 16.34 -3.32 -19.09
C GLU A 8 15.66 -1.94 -19.18
N TYR A 9 15.93 -1.17 -20.24
CA TYR A 9 15.27 0.12 -20.46
C TYR A 9 13.77 -0.04 -20.76
N VAL A 10 13.40 -1.03 -21.54
CA VAL A 10 11.98 -1.35 -21.80
C VAL A 10 11.24 -1.66 -20.52
N THR A 11 11.82 -2.51 -19.67
CA THR A 11 11.25 -2.84 -18.37
C THR A 11 11.09 -1.57 -17.50
N TYR A 12 12.13 -0.74 -17.46
CA TYR A 12 12.08 0.52 -16.71
C TYR A 12 10.99 1.46 -17.21
N MET A 13 10.85 1.64 -18.53
CA MET A 13 9.79 2.46 -19.13
C MET A 13 8.40 1.91 -18.82
N TYR A 14 8.23 0.59 -18.91
CA TYR A 14 6.95 -0.04 -18.62
C TYR A 14 6.56 0.12 -17.13
N LEU A 15 7.48 -0.08 -16.21
CA LEU A 15 7.25 0.15 -14.78
C LEU A 15 6.97 1.63 -14.46
N ARG A 16 7.32 2.57 -15.35
CA ARG A 16 6.95 3.99 -15.30
C ARG A 16 5.64 4.31 -16.01
N SER A 17 4.77 3.32 -16.13
CA SER A 17 3.41 3.45 -16.65
C SER A 17 3.31 3.65 -18.17
N MET A 18 4.36 3.38 -18.93
CA MET A 18 4.26 3.35 -20.38
C MET A 18 3.64 2.04 -20.85
N SER A 19 2.68 2.12 -21.76
CA SER A 19 2.10 0.92 -22.38
C SER A 19 3.11 0.25 -23.34
N PHE A 20 2.93 -1.04 -23.63
CA PHE A 20 3.77 -1.75 -24.62
C PHE A 20 3.79 -1.05 -25.98
N ASN A 21 2.65 -0.49 -26.42
CA ASN A 21 2.57 0.23 -27.68
C ASN A 21 3.42 1.50 -27.67
N GLN A 22 3.44 2.24 -26.54
CA GLN A 22 4.29 3.43 -26.38
C GLN A 22 5.77 3.04 -26.35
N VAL A 23 6.12 1.97 -25.63
CA VAL A 23 7.49 1.44 -25.61
C VAL A 23 7.94 1.05 -27.01
N ASN A 24 7.12 0.31 -27.76
CA ASN A 24 7.43 -0.07 -29.13
C ASN A 24 7.55 1.14 -30.06
N ALA A 25 6.67 2.14 -29.89
CA ALA A 25 6.79 3.37 -30.69
C ALA A 25 8.10 4.12 -30.44
N ILE A 26 8.57 4.18 -29.20
CA ILE A 26 9.87 4.75 -28.86
C ILE A 26 11.01 3.92 -29.47
N LEU A 27 10.97 2.60 -29.33
CA LEU A 27 12.00 1.72 -29.90
C LEU A 27 12.05 1.87 -31.42
N ARG A 28 10.88 1.91 -32.08
CA ARG A 28 10.78 2.12 -33.54
C ARG A 28 11.37 3.46 -33.97
N ALA A 29 11.12 4.53 -33.19
CA ALA A 29 11.71 5.83 -33.50
C ALA A 29 13.24 5.85 -33.39
N PHE A 30 13.84 5.08 -32.47
CA PHE A 30 15.28 4.98 -32.31
C PHE A 30 15.98 4.00 -33.27
N TYR A 31 15.31 2.91 -33.64
CA TYR A 31 15.91 1.82 -34.42
C TYR A 31 15.39 1.78 -35.86
N GLU A 32 14.44 2.64 -36.23
CA GLU A 32 13.79 2.73 -37.54
C GLU A 32 13.17 1.40 -38.03
N ARG A 33 12.87 0.52 -37.07
CA ARG A 33 12.25 -0.81 -37.30
C ARG A 33 11.55 -1.30 -36.04
N ASP A 34 10.66 -2.27 -36.19
CA ASP A 34 10.11 -3.00 -35.08
C ASP A 34 11.19 -3.88 -34.42
N VAL A 35 11.44 -3.67 -33.13
CA VAL A 35 12.51 -4.38 -32.38
C VAL A 35 11.95 -5.63 -31.71
N PHE A 36 10.76 -5.52 -31.12
CA PHE A 36 10.10 -6.62 -30.43
C PHE A 36 8.61 -6.66 -30.71
N THR A 37 8.04 -7.85 -30.77
CA THR A 37 6.60 -8.06 -30.63
C THR A 37 6.20 -7.93 -29.14
N LYS A 38 4.92 -7.68 -28.88
CA LYS A 38 4.41 -7.61 -27.49
C LYS A 38 4.70 -8.90 -26.69
N PRO A 39 4.47 -10.13 -27.19
CA PRO A 39 4.83 -11.36 -26.49
C PRO A 39 6.32 -11.46 -26.18
N GLN A 40 7.20 -11.07 -27.10
CA GLN A 40 8.65 -11.05 -26.87
C GLN A 40 9.02 -10.08 -25.74
N LEU A 41 8.44 -8.87 -25.72
CA LEU A 41 8.68 -7.91 -24.64
C LEU A 41 8.26 -8.47 -23.28
N ILE A 42 7.05 -9.06 -23.20
CA ILE A 42 6.56 -9.71 -21.99
C ILE A 42 7.52 -10.81 -21.54
N GLY A 43 7.87 -11.74 -22.41
CA GLY A 43 8.78 -12.84 -22.10
C GLY A 43 10.14 -12.36 -21.61
N HIS A 44 10.73 -11.34 -22.22
CA HIS A 44 11.99 -10.78 -21.78
C HIS A 44 11.92 -10.08 -20.42
N ILE A 45 10.82 -9.36 -20.12
CA ILE A 45 10.63 -8.71 -18.83
C ILE A 45 10.47 -9.77 -17.74
N GLU A 46 9.71 -10.84 -18.00
CA GLU A 46 9.55 -11.95 -17.06
C GLU A 46 10.85 -12.71 -16.81
N GLN A 47 11.65 -12.97 -17.85
CA GLN A 47 12.98 -13.54 -17.70
C GLN A 47 13.90 -12.64 -16.86
N LEU A 48 13.81 -11.32 -17.00
CA LEU A 48 14.53 -10.39 -16.14
C LEU A 48 14.05 -10.50 -14.69
N ALA A 49 12.75 -10.60 -14.47
CA ALA A 49 12.17 -10.78 -13.14
C ALA A 49 12.64 -12.08 -12.46
N ASP A 50 12.77 -13.18 -13.20
CA ASP A 50 13.26 -14.45 -12.69
C ASP A 50 14.73 -14.41 -12.22
N ARG A 51 15.54 -13.55 -12.83
CA ARG A 51 16.95 -13.34 -12.44
C ARG A 51 17.12 -12.49 -11.19
N ILE A 52 16.09 -11.77 -10.80
CA ILE A 52 16.11 -10.93 -9.60
C ILE A 52 15.68 -11.78 -8.40
N PRO A 53 16.42 -11.77 -7.29
CA PRO A 53 16.01 -12.47 -6.07
C PRO A 53 14.65 -12.05 -5.58
N ASP A 54 14.06 -12.86 -4.71
CA ASP A 54 12.84 -12.48 -4.03
C ASP A 54 13.03 -11.25 -3.13
N HIS A 55 11.92 -10.63 -2.76
CA HIS A 55 11.89 -9.40 -1.98
C HIS A 55 12.64 -9.55 -0.63
N GLN A 56 12.41 -10.66 0.06
CA GLN A 56 13.04 -10.97 1.34
C GLN A 56 14.54 -11.26 1.20
N ALA A 57 14.98 -11.92 0.11
CA ALA A 57 16.41 -12.12 -0.16
C ALA A 57 17.14 -10.79 -0.37
N ILE A 58 16.51 -9.83 -1.06
CA ILE A 58 17.04 -8.47 -1.22
C ILE A 58 17.15 -7.78 0.15
N SER A 59 16.13 -7.90 1.00
CA SER A 59 16.14 -7.32 2.36
C SER A 59 17.25 -7.95 3.23
N ARG A 60 17.38 -9.28 3.24
CA ARG A 60 18.48 -9.97 3.95
C ARG A 60 19.86 -9.50 3.53
N TRP A 61 20.01 -9.16 2.25
CA TRP A 61 21.30 -8.70 1.73
C TRP A 61 21.55 -7.22 2.02
N LEU A 62 20.57 -6.33 1.78
CA LEU A 62 20.71 -4.89 1.98
C LEU A 62 20.58 -4.47 3.46
N LYS A 63 19.96 -5.32 4.29
CA LYS A 63 19.74 -5.11 5.73
C LYS A 63 19.14 -3.74 6.04
N PRO A 64 17.98 -3.39 5.47
CA PRO A 64 17.33 -2.14 5.79
C PRO A 64 16.95 -2.09 7.28
N GLU A 65 17.18 -0.97 7.91
CA GLU A 65 16.71 -0.70 9.27
C GLU A 65 15.20 -0.57 9.29
N ARG A 66 14.56 -1.14 10.31
CA ARG A 66 13.11 -1.14 10.49
C ARG A 66 12.70 -0.19 11.61
N SER A 67 11.69 0.65 11.36
CA SER A 67 11.22 1.61 12.36
C SER A 67 10.51 0.95 13.55
N GLY A 68 9.89 -0.19 13.31
CA GLY A 68 8.98 -0.87 14.25
C GLY A 68 7.52 -0.48 14.06
N TYR A 69 7.21 0.48 13.20
CA TYR A 69 5.85 0.92 12.88
C TYR A 69 5.46 0.49 11.48
N TYR A 70 4.45 -0.40 11.37
CA TYR A 70 4.08 -1.02 10.11
C TYR A 70 2.62 -0.83 9.79
N ALA A 71 2.34 -0.46 8.54
CA ALA A 71 1.00 -0.44 8.00
C ALA A 71 0.73 -1.70 7.18
N LEU A 72 -0.46 -2.28 7.37
CA LEU A 72 -0.96 -3.43 6.63
C LEU A 72 -2.23 -3.02 5.87
N ASP A 73 -2.26 -3.32 4.59
CA ASP A 73 -3.40 -2.98 3.73
C ASP A 73 -3.45 -3.86 2.49
N GLY A 74 -4.63 -4.00 1.92
CA GLY A 74 -4.89 -4.69 0.67
C GLY A 74 -5.12 -3.73 -0.50
N THR A 75 -4.52 -3.99 -1.63
CA THR A 75 -4.79 -3.28 -2.87
C THR A 75 -5.40 -4.20 -3.90
N TRP A 76 -6.67 -4.00 -4.21
CA TRP A 76 -7.40 -4.78 -5.19
C TRP A 76 -6.94 -4.48 -6.62
N LEU A 77 -6.62 -5.52 -7.36
CA LEU A 77 -6.09 -5.49 -8.71
C LEU A 77 -6.91 -6.40 -9.63
N LYS A 78 -6.84 -6.14 -10.94
CA LYS A 78 -7.46 -7.05 -11.95
C LYS A 78 -6.40 -7.97 -12.54
N TYR A 79 -6.61 -9.28 -12.40
CA TYR A 79 -5.81 -10.32 -13.00
C TYR A 79 -6.69 -11.30 -13.79
N ARG A 80 -6.44 -11.45 -15.07
CA ARG A 80 -7.22 -12.33 -15.97
C ARG A 80 -8.74 -12.08 -15.95
N GLY A 81 -9.14 -10.85 -15.62
CA GLY A 81 -10.55 -10.45 -15.50
C GLY A 81 -11.17 -10.65 -14.13
N GLN A 82 -10.48 -11.30 -13.20
CA GLN A 82 -10.90 -11.50 -11.81
C GLN A 82 -10.27 -10.45 -10.89
N ASP A 83 -10.91 -10.20 -9.76
CA ASP A 83 -10.31 -9.42 -8.69
C ASP A 83 -9.36 -10.31 -7.89
N ILE A 84 -8.21 -9.76 -7.55
CA ILE A 84 -7.24 -10.32 -6.61
C ILE A 84 -6.77 -9.20 -5.71
N VAL A 85 -6.22 -9.53 -4.57
CA VAL A 85 -5.67 -8.54 -3.64
C VAL A 85 -4.16 -8.69 -3.50
N LEU A 86 -3.48 -7.55 -3.56
CA LEU A 86 -2.08 -7.42 -3.18
C LEU A 86 -2.02 -6.93 -1.74
N LEU A 87 -1.75 -7.83 -0.80
CA LEU A 87 -1.52 -7.52 0.60
C LEU A 87 -0.08 -7.07 0.81
N ILE A 88 0.13 -6.03 1.61
CA ILE A 88 1.45 -5.44 1.82
C ILE A 88 1.66 -5.11 3.30
N ILE A 89 2.87 -5.35 3.79
CA ILE A 89 3.41 -4.74 5.00
C ILE A 89 4.39 -3.65 4.59
N PHE A 90 4.15 -2.46 5.11
CA PHE A 90 4.85 -1.24 4.74
C PHE A 90 5.39 -0.54 5.99
N ASP A 91 6.66 -0.21 6.00
CA ASP A 91 7.26 0.56 7.09
C ASP A 91 6.89 2.05 6.91
N VAL A 92 6.16 2.60 7.86
CA VAL A 92 5.56 3.94 7.72
C VAL A 92 6.57 5.09 7.84
N GLU A 93 7.73 4.86 8.46
CA GLU A 93 8.76 5.89 8.60
C GLU A 93 9.73 5.87 7.42
N THR A 94 10.19 4.69 7.03
CA THR A 94 11.17 4.51 5.95
C THR A 94 10.53 4.45 4.57
N LEU A 95 9.21 4.25 4.49
CA LEU A 95 8.44 4.06 3.25
C LEU A 95 8.87 2.82 2.46
N ASP A 96 9.60 1.90 3.09
CA ASP A 96 10.02 0.66 2.46
C ASP A 96 8.94 -0.41 2.56
N THR A 97 8.81 -1.22 1.50
CA THR A 97 7.97 -2.40 1.53
C THR A 97 8.70 -3.53 2.24
N VAL A 98 8.10 -4.06 3.30
CA VAL A 98 8.70 -5.14 4.10
C VAL A 98 8.42 -6.50 3.48
N ALA A 99 7.15 -6.79 3.21
CA ALA A 99 6.70 -8.01 2.55
C ALA A 99 5.43 -7.75 1.75
N TYR A 100 5.12 -8.65 0.84
CA TYR A 100 3.86 -8.68 0.12
C TYR A 100 3.38 -10.10 -0.11
N HIS A 101 2.07 -10.24 -0.28
CA HIS A 101 1.41 -11.49 -0.64
C HIS A 101 0.29 -11.21 -1.64
N VAL A 102 0.19 -12.01 -2.71
CA VAL A 102 -0.91 -11.93 -3.66
C VAL A 102 -1.91 -13.03 -3.29
N ALA A 103 -3.15 -12.65 -3.07
CA ALA A 103 -4.21 -13.54 -2.64
C ALA A 103 -5.51 -13.29 -3.44
N ASP A 104 -6.45 -14.22 -3.31
CA ASP A 104 -7.78 -14.08 -3.93
C ASP A 104 -8.69 -13.17 -3.11
N ASP A 105 -8.46 -13.10 -1.76
CA ASP A 105 -9.29 -12.32 -0.83
C ASP A 105 -8.51 -11.92 0.43
N GLU A 106 -9.05 -10.97 1.18
CA GLU A 106 -8.54 -10.45 2.47
C GLU A 106 -9.03 -11.34 3.61
N THR A 107 -8.43 -12.52 3.74
CA THR A 107 -8.78 -13.49 4.79
C THR A 107 -7.73 -13.55 5.89
N GLU A 108 -8.07 -14.19 7.01
CA GLU A 108 -7.12 -14.46 8.09
C GLU A 108 -5.92 -15.28 7.59
N GLU A 109 -6.15 -16.27 6.71
CA GLU A 109 -5.08 -17.07 6.11
C GLU A 109 -4.14 -16.24 5.27
N SER A 110 -4.69 -15.34 4.44
CA SER A 110 -3.92 -14.46 3.57
C SER A 110 -3.04 -13.49 4.36
N TYR A 111 -3.59 -12.88 5.41
CA TYR A 111 -2.82 -12.00 6.30
C TYR A 111 -1.81 -12.78 7.14
N THR A 112 -2.14 -14.00 7.58
CA THR A 112 -1.18 -14.88 8.28
C THR A 112 0.00 -15.22 7.36
N ALA A 113 -0.26 -15.56 6.09
CA ALA A 113 0.79 -15.81 5.10
C ALA A 113 1.69 -14.57 4.91
N LEU A 114 1.09 -13.38 4.77
CA LEU A 114 1.82 -12.13 4.65
C LEU A 114 2.72 -11.86 5.88
N ILE A 115 2.18 -12.00 7.10
CA ILE A 115 2.93 -11.75 8.33
C ILE A 115 4.08 -12.77 8.47
N ASN A 116 3.85 -14.03 8.16
CA ASN A 116 4.89 -15.06 8.19
C ASN A 116 6.05 -14.74 7.23
N LEU A 117 5.78 -14.18 6.06
CA LEU A 117 6.81 -13.72 5.12
C LEU A 117 7.64 -12.55 5.70
N ALA A 118 7.02 -11.67 6.44
CA ALA A 118 7.67 -10.51 7.06
C ALA A 118 8.38 -10.84 8.38
N TRP A 119 7.93 -11.89 9.08
CA TRP A 119 8.30 -12.19 10.46
C TRP A 119 9.80 -12.15 10.74
N PRO A 120 10.67 -12.72 9.88
CA PRO A 120 12.12 -12.64 10.10
C PRO A 120 12.68 -11.22 10.14
N ASP A 121 12.01 -10.27 9.47
CA ASP A 121 12.45 -8.88 9.38
C ASP A 121 11.83 -7.98 10.46
N ILE A 122 10.64 -8.34 11.01
CA ILE A 122 9.89 -7.46 11.91
C ILE A 122 9.72 -7.99 13.33
N SER A 123 9.91 -9.30 13.58
CA SER A 123 9.61 -9.94 14.88
C SER A 123 10.33 -9.32 16.07
N VAL A 124 11.49 -8.70 15.83
CA VAL A 124 12.25 -7.99 16.88
C VAL A 124 11.93 -6.51 16.78
N GLY A 125 11.06 -6.02 17.68
CA GLY A 125 10.85 -4.58 17.87
C GLY A 125 9.62 -4.01 17.14
N ILE A 126 8.55 -4.78 16.97
CA ILE A 126 7.26 -4.20 16.56
C ILE A 126 6.78 -3.26 17.67
N LYS A 127 6.58 -1.99 17.33
CA LYS A 127 6.13 -0.94 18.26
C LYS A 127 4.67 -0.58 18.03
N GLY A 128 4.18 -0.68 16.80
CA GLY A 128 2.81 -0.35 16.45
C GLY A 128 2.43 -0.79 15.04
N LEU A 129 1.16 -1.11 14.87
CA LEU A 129 0.57 -1.57 13.62
C LEU A 129 -0.57 -0.66 13.20
N PHE A 130 -0.77 -0.50 11.92
CA PHE A 130 -1.83 0.33 11.31
C PHE A 130 -2.58 -0.47 10.26
N GLY A 131 -3.88 -0.25 10.14
CA GLY A 131 -4.69 -0.89 9.09
C GLY A 131 -6.08 -0.26 8.92
N ASP A 132 -6.83 -0.77 7.95
CA ASP A 132 -8.17 -0.26 7.62
C ASP A 132 -9.30 -0.92 8.43
N GLY A 133 -8.99 -1.97 9.16
CA GLY A 133 -9.97 -2.68 10.01
C GLY A 133 -10.67 -3.83 9.30
N ASP A 134 -10.07 -4.39 8.26
CA ASP A 134 -10.53 -5.66 7.70
C ASP A 134 -10.62 -6.77 8.75
N LEU A 135 -11.63 -7.65 8.61
CA LEU A 135 -11.91 -8.71 9.59
C LEU A 135 -10.78 -9.73 9.68
N GLY A 136 -10.23 -10.14 8.52
CA GLY A 136 -9.12 -11.08 8.43
C GLY A 136 -7.86 -10.51 9.07
N LEU A 137 -7.56 -9.22 8.81
CA LEU A 137 -6.45 -8.52 9.43
C LEU A 137 -6.57 -8.49 10.96
N ILE A 138 -7.71 -8.03 11.49
CA ILE A 138 -7.93 -7.92 12.93
C ILE A 138 -7.84 -9.30 13.61
N ALA A 139 -8.45 -10.34 13.02
CA ALA A 139 -8.38 -11.70 13.54
C ALA A 139 -6.93 -12.21 13.59
N THR A 140 -6.17 -11.96 12.53
CA THR A 140 -4.75 -12.35 12.45
C THR A 140 -3.90 -11.64 13.50
N LEU A 141 -4.06 -10.31 13.64
CA LEU A 141 -3.27 -9.53 14.60
C LEU A 141 -3.56 -9.93 16.06
N LYS A 142 -4.82 -10.20 16.39
CA LYS A 142 -5.20 -10.72 17.73
C LYS A 142 -4.54 -12.05 18.08
N LYS A 143 -4.24 -12.88 17.08
CA LYS A 143 -3.56 -14.17 17.29
C LYS A 143 -2.04 -14.06 17.33
N ILE A 144 -1.46 -13.29 16.43
CA ILE A 144 0.00 -13.25 16.24
C ILE A 144 0.65 -12.15 17.08
N CYS A 145 0.01 -11.00 17.23
CA CYS A 145 0.55 -9.81 17.88
C CYS A 145 -0.43 -9.19 18.89
N PRO A 146 -1.00 -9.96 19.85
CA PRO A 146 -2.08 -9.47 20.72
C PRO A 146 -1.70 -8.27 21.58
N GLU A 147 -0.42 -8.16 21.94
CA GLU A 147 0.10 -7.10 22.82
C GLU A 147 0.61 -5.87 22.04
N VAL A 148 0.63 -5.93 20.69
CA VAL A 148 1.12 -4.81 19.89
C VAL A 148 -0.02 -3.81 19.68
N PRO A 149 0.21 -2.50 19.96
CA PRO A 149 -0.78 -1.47 19.68
C PRO A 149 -1.19 -1.48 18.21
N PHE A 150 -2.50 -1.48 17.96
CA PHE A 150 -3.05 -1.45 16.61
C PHE A 150 -3.97 -0.24 16.43
N GLN A 151 -3.63 0.64 15.50
CA GLN A 151 -4.41 1.83 15.16
C GLN A 151 -5.23 1.58 13.90
N LEU A 152 -6.55 1.69 14.02
CA LEU A 152 -7.43 1.77 12.85
C LEU A 152 -7.31 3.14 12.17
N CYS A 153 -7.21 3.15 10.86
CA CYS A 153 -7.19 4.38 10.08
C CYS A 153 -8.52 5.15 10.20
N VAL A 154 -8.48 6.33 10.78
CA VAL A 154 -9.64 7.21 10.97
C VAL A 154 -10.27 7.59 9.62
N PHE A 155 -9.46 7.84 8.58
CA PHE A 155 -9.97 8.17 7.25
C PHE A 155 -10.72 7.00 6.60
N HIS A 156 -10.28 5.76 6.75
CA HIS A 156 -11.03 4.60 6.26
C HIS A 156 -12.40 4.49 6.95
N LYS A 157 -12.44 4.73 8.27
CA LYS A 157 -13.70 4.77 9.01
C LYS A 157 -14.61 5.89 8.51
N TYR A 158 -14.07 7.09 8.30
CA TYR A 158 -14.82 8.23 7.76
C TYR A 158 -15.34 7.95 6.34
N ALA A 159 -14.52 7.38 5.47
CA ALA A 159 -14.91 6.98 4.13
C ALA A 159 -16.03 5.93 4.15
N ARG A 160 -15.98 4.96 5.09
CA ARG A 160 -17.02 3.94 5.26
C ARG A 160 -18.37 4.56 5.65
N VAL A 161 -18.36 5.53 6.55
CA VAL A 161 -19.59 6.31 6.87
C VAL A 161 -20.06 7.09 5.65
N GLY A 162 -19.16 7.70 4.89
CA GLY A 162 -19.47 8.42 3.66
C GLY A 162 -20.13 7.57 2.56
N GLN A 163 -19.93 6.24 2.55
CA GLN A 163 -20.65 5.31 1.68
C GLN A 163 -22.12 5.14 2.08
N LEU A 164 -22.43 5.27 3.36
CA LEU A 164 -23.81 5.19 3.87
C LEU A 164 -24.54 6.51 3.65
N ILE A 165 -23.87 7.63 3.90
CA ILE A 165 -24.40 8.98 3.73
C ILE A 165 -23.45 9.75 2.81
N PRO A 166 -23.90 10.12 1.59
CA PRO A 166 -23.04 10.77 0.61
C PRO A 166 -22.80 12.25 0.97
N PHE A 167 -22.06 12.51 2.02
CA PHE A 167 -21.78 13.84 2.59
C PHE A 167 -21.38 14.88 1.55
N ARG A 168 -20.66 14.47 0.52
CA ARG A 168 -20.15 15.38 -0.51
C ARG A 168 -21.24 15.92 -1.44
N TYR A 169 -22.31 15.16 -1.65
CA TYR A 169 -23.33 15.47 -2.65
C TYR A 169 -24.70 15.73 -2.04
N SER A 170 -24.91 15.44 -0.75
CA SER A 170 -26.20 15.62 -0.11
C SER A 170 -26.50 17.10 0.14
N LYS A 171 -27.71 17.50 -0.22
CA LYS A 171 -28.30 18.81 0.10
C LYS A 171 -29.12 18.80 1.40
N SER A 172 -29.28 17.63 2.01
CA SER A 172 -30.06 17.46 3.25
C SER A 172 -29.37 18.17 4.43
N THR A 173 -30.13 18.95 5.19
CA THR A 173 -29.65 19.55 6.44
C THR A 173 -29.32 18.48 7.47
N LEU A 174 -30.11 17.40 7.52
CA LEU A 174 -29.86 16.26 8.40
C LEU A 174 -28.56 15.54 8.08
N ASP A 175 -28.26 15.30 6.79
CA ASP A 175 -27.00 14.66 6.40
C ASP A 175 -25.79 15.52 6.77
N ARG A 176 -25.89 16.85 6.68
CA ARG A 176 -24.83 17.77 7.12
C ARG A 176 -24.63 17.72 8.63
N GLU A 177 -25.72 17.70 9.39
CA GLU A 177 -25.65 17.58 10.85
C GLU A 177 -25.03 16.24 11.28
N ILE A 178 -25.40 15.13 10.61
CA ILE A 178 -24.79 13.83 10.86
C ILE A 178 -23.28 13.87 10.55
N LYS A 179 -22.89 14.47 9.42
CA LYS A 179 -21.48 14.63 9.06
C LYS A 179 -20.70 15.36 10.15
N GLU A 180 -21.19 16.52 10.60
CA GLU A 180 -20.52 17.30 11.64
C GLU A 180 -20.38 16.52 12.96
N ARG A 181 -21.39 15.73 13.34
CA ARG A 181 -21.33 14.87 14.52
C ARG A 181 -20.34 13.72 14.35
N VAL A 182 -20.30 13.08 13.18
CA VAL A 182 -19.32 12.03 12.85
C VAL A 182 -17.90 12.60 12.87
N GLU A 183 -17.70 13.79 12.33
CA GLU A 183 -16.40 14.48 12.36
C GLU A 183 -15.96 14.79 13.80
N LYS A 184 -16.86 15.20 14.69
CA LYS A 184 -16.57 15.38 16.12
C LYS A 184 -16.12 14.09 16.80
N VAL A 185 -16.68 12.94 16.41
CA VAL A 185 -16.27 11.63 16.94
C VAL A 185 -14.87 11.25 16.42
N LEU A 186 -14.68 11.31 15.11
CA LEU A 186 -13.49 10.75 14.46
C LEU A 186 -12.25 11.66 14.52
N PHE A 187 -12.45 12.97 14.62
CA PHE A 187 -11.37 13.97 14.66
C PHE A 187 -11.32 14.70 16.00
N ALA A 188 -11.74 14.03 17.07
CA ALA A 188 -11.67 14.55 18.43
C ALA A 188 -10.21 14.73 18.89
N ASP A 189 -9.99 15.67 19.81
CA ASP A 189 -8.65 15.97 20.35
C ASP A 189 -8.26 15.09 21.55
N SER A 190 -9.18 14.24 22.03
CA SER A 190 -8.94 13.32 23.13
C SER A 190 -9.90 12.13 23.13
N LYS A 191 -9.50 11.06 23.81
CA LYS A 191 -10.29 9.84 24.00
C LYS A 191 -11.67 10.15 24.61
N ASN A 192 -11.69 11.00 25.65
CA ASN A 192 -12.92 11.42 26.31
C ASN A 192 -13.82 12.25 25.39
N ALA A 193 -13.23 13.15 24.59
CA ALA A 193 -14.01 13.95 23.63
C ALA A 193 -14.63 13.07 22.55
N ALA A 194 -13.89 12.09 22.02
CA ALA A 194 -14.40 11.12 21.05
C ALA A 194 -15.58 10.31 21.62
N THR A 195 -15.42 9.78 22.84
CA THR A 195 -16.44 8.97 23.51
C THR A 195 -17.70 9.79 23.79
N ASN A 196 -17.56 11.03 24.28
CA ASN A 196 -18.69 11.93 24.52
C ASN A 196 -19.41 12.30 23.22
N ALA A 197 -18.66 12.59 22.15
CA ALA A 197 -19.23 12.90 20.84
C ALA A 197 -19.99 11.70 20.25
N LEU A 198 -19.50 10.46 20.45
CA LEU A 198 -20.20 9.25 20.03
C LEU A 198 -21.51 9.10 20.80
N HIS A 199 -21.51 9.31 22.13
CA HIS A 199 -22.71 9.28 22.93
C HIS A 199 -23.74 10.36 22.50
N GLU A 200 -23.27 11.59 22.20
CA GLU A 200 -24.16 12.65 21.67
C GLU A 200 -24.78 12.26 20.31
N LEU A 201 -24.02 11.58 19.44
CA LEU A 201 -24.51 11.07 18.17
C LEU A 201 -25.57 9.97 18.38
N GLU A 202 -25.40 9.09 19.36
CA GLU A 202 -26.41 8.09 19.76
C GLU A 202 -27.71 8.70 20.27
N VAL A 203 -27.59 9.73 21.11
CA VAL A 203 -28.78 10.49 21.61
C VAL A 203 -29.49 11.15 20.44
N PHE A 204 -28.72 11.72 19.51
CA PHE A 204 -29.26 12.32 18.29
C PHE A 204 -29.99 11.29 17.43
N ALA A 205 -29.44 10.09 17.29
CA ALA A 205 -30.06 9.00 16.53
C ALA A 205 -31.39 8.55 17.12
N ARG A 206 -31.47 8.44 18.44
CA ARG A 206 -32.73 8.11 19.14
C ARG A 206 -33.84 9.13 18.88
N LYS A 207 -33.48 10.41 18.69
CA LYS A 207 -34.44 11.47 18.35
C LYS A 207 -34.86 11.46 16.88
N ASN A 208 -34.07 10.84 16.02
CA ASN A 208 -34.23 10.80 14.56
C ASN A 208 -34.46 9.37 14.04
N GLN A 209 -35.17 8.52 14.74
CA GLN A 209 -35.36 7.08 14.44
C GLN A 209 -35.95 6.81 13.05
N GLY A 210 -36.66 7.77 12.44
CA GLY A 210 -37.15 7.65 11.06
C GLY A 210 -36.07 7.65 9.98
N TYR A 211 -34.80 8.00 10.32
CA TYR A 211 -33.70 8.00 9.39
C TYR A 211 -32.86 6.71 9.52
N GLY A 212 -33.30 5.64 8.85
CA GLY A 212 -32.75 4.29 9.01
C GLY A 212 -31.24 4.13 8.72
N LYS A 213 -30.61 5.09 8.03
CA LYS A 213 -29.17 5.08 7.79
C LYS A 213 -28.35 5.42 9.04
N LEU A 214 -28.93 6.17 9.99
CA LEU A 214 -28.22 6.67 11.15
C LEU A 214 -27.81 5.54 12.10
N ASN A 215 -28.66 4.53 12.29
CA ASN A 215 -28.29 3.34 13.06
C ASN A 215 -27.08 2.61 12.46
N LYS A 216 -27.02 2.47 11.12
CA LYS A 216 -25.88 1.87 10.43
C LYS A 216 -24.60 2.69 10.60
N VAL A 217 -24.71 4.04 10.64
CA VAL A 217 -23.56 4.91 10.94
C VAL A 217 -23.02 4.63 12.33
N ILE A 218 -23.90 4.51 13.32
CA ILE A 218 -23.52 4.21 14.71
C ILE A 218 -22.88 2.82 14.80
N GLU A 219 -23.45 1.80 14.16
CA GLU A 219 -22.85 0.45 14.08
C GLU A 219 -21.44 0.48 13.50
N VAL A 220 -21.25 1.22 12.41
CA VAL A 220 -19.92 1.39 11.79
C VAL A 220 -18.94 2.08 12.74
N LEU A 221 -19.36 3.09 13.49
CA LEU A 221 -18.50 3.79 14.45
C LEU A 221 -18.16 2.91 15.66
N HIS A 222 -19.13 2.18 16.21
CA HIS A 222 -18.90 1.28 17.32
C HIS A 222 -17.96 0.12 16.98
N TYR A 223 -18.02 -0.34 15.75
CA TYR A 223 -17.20 -1.47 15.35
C TYR A 223 -15.70 -1.18 15.54
N ASN A 224 -15.09 -1.82 16.53
CA ASN A 224 -13.70 -1.62 16.95
C ASN A 224 -13.35 -0.15 17.28
N PHE A 225 -14.28 0.57 17.95
CA PHE A 225 -14.12 1.98 18.31
C PHE A 225 -12.83 2.23 19.12
N GLU A 226 -12.50 1.37 20.07
CA GLU A 226 -11.30 1.49 20.89
C GLU A 226 -10.00 1.51 20.05
N LEU A 227 -9.96 0.73 18.96
CA LEU A 227 -8.82 0.72 18.06
C LEU A 227 -8.65 2.01 17.23
N LEU A 228 -9.69 2.84 17.11
CA LEU A 228 -9.59 4.18 16.51
C LEU A 228 -8.91 5.16 17.46
N LEU A 229 -8.95 4.88 18.77
CA LEU A 229 -8.47 5.75 19.82
C LEU A 229 -7.06 5.40 20.32
N THR A 230 -6.43 4.37 19.74
CA THR A 230 -5.09 3.86 20.13
C THR A 230 -4.04 4.98 20.13
N HIS A 231 -4.07 5.89 19.16
CA HIS A 231 -3.12 7.00 19.06
C HIS A 231 -3.16 7.99 20.24
N PHE A 232 -4.23 8.01 21.05
CA PHE A 232 -4.27 8.82 22.27
C PHE A 232 -3.45 8.22 23.40
N ASP A 233 -3.34 6.88 23.45
CA ASP A 233 -2.51 6.17 24.41
C ASP A 233 -1.06 6.00 23.89
N HIS A 234 -0.87 6.13 22.57
CA HIS A 234 0.39 6.00 21.84
C HIS A 234 0.62 7.21 20.91
N PRO A 235 1.07 8.36 21.47
CA PRO A 235 1.18 9.62 20.71
C PRO A 235 2.16 9.58 19.54
N GLU A 236 3.05 8.60 19.50
CA GLU A 236 3.96 8.32 18.38
C GLU A 236 3.25 7.68 17.17
N MET A 237 2.02 7.17 17.36
CA MET A 237 1.23 6.57 16.30
C MET A 237 0.31 7.60 15.66
N SER A 238 0.38 7.72 14.32
CA SER A 238 -0.55 8.58 13.59
C SER A 238 -1.96 7.96 13.57
N PRO A 239 -3.04 8.76 13.72
CA PRO A 239 -4.40 8.27 13.49
C PRO A 239 -4.69 7.92 12.01
N TYR A 240 -3.76 8.23 11.11
CA TYR A 240 -3.94 8.13 9.67
C TYR A 240 -2.89 7.23 9.01
N ASN A 241 -3.31 6.45 8.02
CA ASN A 241 -2.44 5.61 7.19
C ASN A 241 -2.19 6.22 5.80
N ASN A 242 -2.05 7.54 5.72
CA ASN A 242 -1.91 8.28 4.46
C ASN A 242 -0.69 7.85 3.64
N VAL A 243 0.34 7.34 4.30
CA VAL A 243 1.60 6.94 3.65
C VAL A 243 1.38 5.72 2.78
N LEU A 244 0.71 4.70 3.31
CA LEU A 244 0.40 3.48 2.56
C LEU A 244 -0.67 3.75 1.50
N GLU A 245 -1.64 4.63 1.76
CA GLU A 245 -2.60 5.05 0.74
C GLU A 245 -1.91 5.72 -0.46
N GLY A 246 -0.92 6.59 -0.20
CA GLY A 246 -0.11 7.20 -1.24
C GLY A 246 0.66 6.16 -2.08
N PHE A 247 1.24 5.16 -1.44
CA PHE A 247 1.88 4.03 -2.12
C PHE A 247 0.88 3.21 -2.95
N ASN A 248 -0.26 2.84 -2.36
CA ASN A 248 -1.31 2.09 -3.05
C ASN A 248 -1.84 2.84 -4.28
N ALA A 249 -1.97 4.17 -4.20
CA ALA A 249 -2.35 5.01 -5.34
C ALA A 249 -1.32 4.93 -6.48
N VAL A 250 -0.03 4.85 -6.16
CA VAL A 250 1.03 4.65 -7.18
C VAL A 250 0.88 3.28 -7.84
N ILE A 251 0.68 2.21 -7.07
CA ILE A 251 0.49 0.86 -7.62
C ILE A 251 -0.78 0.80 -8.48
N LYS A 252 -1.92 1.28 -7.95
CA LYS A 252 -3.21 1.32 -8.69
C LYS A 252 -3.09 2.10 -10.00
N ARG A 253 -2.44 3.26 -10.01
CA ARG A 253 -2.23 4.06 -11.23
C ARG A 253 -1.40 3.31 -12.27
N ARG A 254 -0.33 2.63 -11.85
CA ARG A 254 0.52 1.86 -12.76
C ARG A 254 -0.24 0.66 -13.35
N THR A 255 -0.93 -0.10 -12.51
CA THR A 255 -1.70 -1.28 -12.95
C THR A 255 -2.91 -0.89 -13.82
N TRP A 256 -3.54 0.25 -13.54
CA TRP A 256 -4.62 0.79 -14.38
C TRP A 256 -4.13 1.15 -15.78
N LEU A 257 -2.97 1.82 -15.91
CA LEU A 257 -2.36 2.15 -17.20
C LEU A 257 -1.91 0.91 -17.98
N MET A 258 -1.56 -0.17 -17.30
CA MET A 258 -1.31 -1.49 -17.88
C MET A 258 -2.61 -2.20 -18.30
N LYS A 259 -3.78 -1.65 -17.98
CA LYS A 259 -5.12 -2.24 -18.19
C LYS A 259 -5.28 -3.61 -17.48
N GLY A 260 -4.74 -3.71 -16.27
CA GLY A 260 -4.69 -4.93 -15.48
C GLY A 260 -3.71 -5.97 -16.06
N PHE A 261 -3.58 -7.08 -15.36
CA PHE A 261 -2.71 -8.18 -15.77
C PHE A 261 -3.48 -9.19 -16.63
N LYS A 262 -3.00 -9.43 -17.84
CA LYS A 262 -3.60 -10.35 -18.83
C LYS A 262 -3.18 -11.79 -18.57
N LYS A 263 -3.78 -12.76 -19.32
CA LYS A 263 -3.49 -14.20 -19.21
C LYS A 263 -2.02 -14.57 -19.45
N ASP A 264 -1.35 -13.85 -20.28
CA ASP A 264 0.04 -14.03 -20.71
C ASP A 264 1.07 -13.40 -19.75
N ILE A 265 0.63 -12.82 -18.64
CA ILE A 265 1.48 -12.16 -17.65
C ILE A 265 1.48 -12.95 -16.34
N ASN A 266 2.68 -13.21 -15.80
CA ASN A 266 2.83 -13.73 -14.44
C ASN A 266 2.80 -12.57 -13.44
N ILE A 267 1.76 -12.54 -12.61
CA ILE A 267 1.52 -11.42 -11.70
C ILE A 267 2.62 -11.26 -10.65
N ASP A 268 3.11 -12.35 -10.08
CA ASP A 268 4.14 -12.29 -9.03
C ASP A 268 5.44 -11.68 -9.56
N ARG A 269 5.82 -11.99 -10.79
CA ARG A 269 6.98 -11.40 -11.46
C ARG A 269 6.83 -9.88 -11.61
N TRP A 270 5.65 -9.43 -12.00
CA TRP A 270 5.37 -8.01 -12.20
C TRP A 270 5.29 -7.24 -10.88
N ILE A 271 4.61 -7.79 -9.88
CA ILE A 271 4.55 -7.20 -8.54
C ILE A 271 5.95 -7.09 -7.95
N LYS A 272 6.77 -8.15 -8.05
CA LYS A 272 8.16 -8.12 -7.61
C LYS A 272 8.95 -6.95 -8.23
N LEU A 273 8.80 -6.74 -9.54
CA LEU A 273 9.47 -5.62 -10.23
C LEU A 273 8.92 -4.26 -9.80
N LEU A 274 7.60 -4.12 -9.64
CA LEU A 274 6.96 -2.87 -9.20
C LEU A 274 7.42 -2.48 -7.80
N LEU A 275 7.49 -3.43 -6.88
CA LEU A 275 7.95 -3.20 -5.51
C LEU A 275 9.45 -2.93 -5.46
N LEU A 276 10.24 -3.61 -6.29
CA LEU A 276 11.66 -3.30 -6.42
C LEU A 276 11.87 -1.87 -6.94
N ASP A 277 11.15 -1.45 -7.99
CA ASP A 277 11.21 -0.08 -8.50
C ASP A 277 10.81 0.94 -7.42
N TRP A 278 9.83 0.64 -6.58
CA TRP A 278 9.45 1.50 -5.47
C TRP A 278 10.57 1.68 -4.46
N ARG A 279 11.20 0.62 -4.02
CA ARG A 279 12.29 0.68 -3.02
C ARG A 279 13.46 1.56 -3.43
N PHE A 280 13.68 1.70 -4.76
CA PHE A 280 14.70 2.57 -5.37
C PHE A 280 14.11 3.86 -5.97
N HIS A 281 12.86 4.20 -5.63
CA HIS A 281 12.21 5.40 -6.15
C HIS A 281 12.62 6.64 -5.36
N VAL A 282 13.16 7.66 -6.06
CA VAL A 282 13.51 8.94 -5.44
C VAL A 282 12.25 9.75 -5.18
N LEU A 283 11.99 10.09 -3.92
CA LEU A 283 10.84 10.84 -3.45
C LEU A 283 11.02 12.35 -3.68
N LYS A 284 10.96 12.80 -4.94
CA LYS A 284 11.26 14.19 -5.32
C LYS A 284 10.25 15.20 -4.77
N GLU A 285 8.98 14.82 -4.71
CA GLU A 285 7.85 15.71 -4.39
C GLU A 285 7.31 15.48 -2.98
N SER A 286 8.10 14.88 -2.08
CA SER A 286 7.67 14.70 -0.71
C SER A 286 7.50 16.04 0.00
N SER A 287 6.37 16.23 0.68
CA SER A 287 6.12 17.38 1.57
C SER A 287 7.03 17.36 2.81
N PHE A 288 7.52 16.19 3.20
CA PHE A 288 8.43 16.02 4.33
C PHE A 288 9.88 16.23 3.90
N ALA A 289 10.52 17.25 4.47
CA ALA A 289 11.88 17.65 4.10
C ALA A 289 12.91 16.51 4.29
N ASN A 290 12.77 15.70 5.34
CA ASN A 290 13.64 14.57 5.65
C ASN A 290 13.53 13.41 4.64
N ARG A 291 12.44 13.34 3.88
CA ARG A 291 12.16 12.31 2.86
C ARG A 291 12.51 12.80 1.44
N ARG A 292 12.48 14.12 1.22
CA ARG A 292 12.64 14.70 -0.11
C ARG A 292 14.02 14.36 -0.70
N GLY A 293 14.00 13.82 -1.92
CA GLY A 293 15.20 13.44 -2.65
C GLY A 293 15.83 12.12 -2.24
N LYS A 294 15.27 11.41 -1.24
CA LYS A 294 15.74 10.09 -0.81
C LYS A 294 14.89 8.97 -1.38
N MET A 295 15.44 7.78 -1.42
CA MET A 295 14.75 6.52 -1.74
C MET A 295 14.26 5.86 -0.44
N PRO A 296 13.21 5.01 -0.46
CA PRO A 296 12.81 4.20 0.70
C PRO A 296 13.97 3.42 1.34
N LEU A 297 14.83 2.79 0.55
CA LEU A 297 16.03 2.10 1.06
C LEU A 297 17.04 3.03 1.74
N GLU A 298 17.21 4.28 1.25
CA GLU A 298 18.07 5.25 1.91
C GLU A 298 17.46 5.74 3.23
N LEU A 299 16.12 5.90 3.28
CA LEU A 299 15.40 6.19 4.52
C LEU A 299 15.53 5.06 5.53
N ALA A 300 15.65 3.81 5.05
CA ALA A 300 15.93 2.62 5.84
C ALA A 300 17.44 2.41 6.12
N GLY A 301 18.26 3.45 6.06
CA GLY A 301 19.68 3.41 6.43
C GLY A 301 20.61 2.74 5.42
N VAL A 302 20.11 2.24 4.28
CA VAL A 302 20.93 1.59 3.26
C VAL A 302 21.76 2.62 2.51
N LYS A 303 23.08 2.49 2.55
CA LYS A 303 24.02 3.36 1.83
C LYS A 303 24.05 2.98 0.34
N LEU A 304 23.46 3.82 -0.51
CA LEU A 304 23.45 3.64 -1.95
C LEU A 304 24.35 4.68 -2.64
N PRO A 305 25.03 4.33 -3.76
CA PRO A 305 25.77 5.30 -4.54
C PRO A 305 24.86 6.37 -5.15
N GLN A 306 25.41 7.57 -5.42
CA GLN A 306 24.68 8.62 -6.14
C GLN A 306 24.17 8.10 -7.50
N ILE A 307 22.98 8.56 -7.92
CA ILE A 307 22.33 8.15 -9.17
C ILE A 307 22.19 6.62 -9.25
N TYR A 308 21.61 6.04 -8.20
CA TYR A 308 21.35 4.63 -8.12
C TYR A 308 19.87 4.34 -8.39
N ASN A 309 19.58 3.26 -9.07
CA ASN A 309 18.23 2.75 -9.27
C ASN A 309 18.28 1.22 -9.31
N TRP A 310 17.10 0.58 -9.31
CA TRP A 310 17.03 -0.88 -9.30
C TRP A 310 17.73 -1.54 -10.50
N LEU A 311 17.78 -0.92 -11.68
CA LEU A 311 18.54 -1.44 -12.83
C LEU A 311 20.04 -1.45 -12.57
N THR A 312 20.56 -0.38 -11.95
CA THR A 312 21.97 -0.31 -11.56
C THR A 312 22.29 -1.35 -10.50
N PHE A 313 21.39 -1.55 -9.56
CA PHE A 313 21.48 -2.60 -8.55
C PHE A 313 21.54 -3.99 -9.17
N VAL A 314 20.61 -4.32 -10.07
CA VAL A 314 20.59 -5.61 -10.77
C VAL A 314 21.85 -5.82 -11.60
N ARG A 315 22.28 -4.82 -12.35
CA ARG A 315 23.51 -4.88 -13.18
C ARG A 315 24.76 -5.17 -12.36
N LYS A 316 24.93 -4.53 -11.22
CA LYS A 316 26.12 -4.69 -10.39
C LYS A 316 26.19 -6.06 -9.71
N ASN A 317 25.03 -6.58 -9.33
CA ASN A 317 24.98 -7.69 -8.40
C ASN A 317 24.58 -9.02 -9.05
N TYR A 318 23.87 -8.99 -10.19
CA TYR A 318 23.32 -10.20 -10.83
C TYR A 318 23.77 -10.44 -12.26
N ARG A 319 24.54 -9.52 -12.88
CA ARG A 319 25.16 -9.76 -14.20
C ARG A 319 26.38 -10.63 -14.17
N LYS A 320 27.04 -10.79 -13.04
CA LYS A 320 28.35 -11.47 -12.94
C LYS A 320 28.27 -13.00 -12.86
N LYS A 321 27.10 -13.60 -13.06
CA LYS A 321 26.95 -15.07 -12.96
C LYS A 321 26.65 -15.75 -14.31
N HIS A 322 27.06 -15.15 -15.42
CA HIS A 322 27.07 -15.87 -16.72
C HIS A 322 28.28 -15.45 -17.54
#